data_9538d4fc652ecd96920efedb9079ca25
#
_entry.id   9538d4fc652ecd96920efedb9079ca25
#
_cell.length_a   1.000
_cell.length_b   1.000
_cell.length_c   1.000
_cell.angle_alpha   90.00
_cell.angle_beta   90.00
_cell.angle_gamma   90.00
#
_symmetry.space_group_name_H-M   'P 1'
#
loop_
_entity.id
_entity.type
_entity.pdbx_description
1 polymer ?
#
loop_
_entity_poly.entity_id
_entity_poly.type
_entity_poly.pdbx_seq_one_letter_code
_entity_poly.pdbx_strand_id
1 'polypeptide(L)'
;MQIKIKSIRNFLFRNKIYGYLITKNDEYFKQPDNLNLDILRKLTDFTGSFGIAMITQDQNYLFVDGRYTTQAQKESGRKFKIIKIDLLKKFIDNRFKKNKNIAYDDRFFQLNFINRFYKGKSNFVPHPFSLPNLKNSNKTEVFEFDKKYHGLNFDKKFKKIKNLIKLNNDEALLISSSENICWLSNLRSKNVYNPIIKSKAILKKNQLFIYCNIKNIKKSSRINKKIRLLDENKIFSDIKYFKK
;
A
#
# COMPACT_ATOMS: atom_id res chain seq x y z
N MET A 1 -0.43 -20.85 -3.86
CA MET A 1 -0.19 -20.78 -5.33
C MET A 1 1.03 -19.91 -5.56
N GLN A 2 2.07 -20.46 -6.15
CA GLN A 2 3.33 -19.75 -6.37
C GLN A 2 3.21 -18.89 -7.62
N ILE A 3 3.67 -17.64 -7.54
CA ILE A 3 3.69 -16.72 -8.70
C ILE A 3 4.79 -17.20 -9.65
N LYS A 4 4.42 -17.53 -10.88
CA LYS A 4 5.39 -18.04 -11.86
C LYS A 4 6.13 -16.86 -12.50
N ILE A 5 7.43 -16.75 -12.28
CA ILE A 5 8.32 -15.76 -12.92
C ILE A 5 8.16 -15.81 -14.46
N LYS A 6 7.96 -16.99 -15.03
CA LYS A 6 7.69 -17.18 -16.46
C LYS A 6 6.49 -16.35 -16.96
N SER A 7 5.41 -16.25 -16.17
CA SER A 7 4.23 -15.45 -16.54
C SER A 7 4.55 -13.97 -16.59
N ILE A 8 5.36 -13.47 -15.64
CA ILE A 8 5.82 -12.08 -15.64
C ILE A 8 6.70 -11.82 -16.87
N ARG A 9 7.65 -12.71 -17.19
CA ARG A 9 8.52 -12.55 -18.38
C ARG A 9 7.73 -12.55 -19.68
N ASN A 10 6.73 -13.42 -19.81
CA ASN A 10 5.84 -13.42 -20.98
C ASN A 10 5.10 -12.09 -21.12
N PHE A 11 4.63 -11.52 -20.00
CA PHE A 11 4.03 -10.20 -19.97
C PHE A 11 5.02 -9.11 -20.38
N LEU A 12 6.25 -9.11 -19.86
CA LEU A 12 7.31 -8.18 -20.22
C LEU A 12 7.59 -8.19 -21.74
N PHE A 13 7.73 -9.38 -22.28
CA PHE A 13 8.01 -9.57 -23.71
C PHE A 13 6.87 -9.01 -24.57
N ARG A 14 5.64 -9.39 -24.31
CA ARG A 14 4.46 -8.97 -25.09
C ARG A 14 4.25 -7.45 -25.08
N ASN A 15 4.58 -6.78 -23.98
CA ASN A 15 4.36 -5.35 -23.79
C ASN A 15 5.63 -4.49 -24.04
N LYS A 16 6.72 -5.07 -24.54
CA LYS A 16 7.99 -4.39 -24.77
C LYS A 16 8.52 -3.68 -23.51
N ILE A 17 8.35 -4.33 -22.35
CA ILE A 17 8.79 -3.87 -21.03
C ILE A 17 10.08 -4.59 -20.67
N TYR A 18 11.06 -3.85 -20.14
CA TYR A 18 12.38 -4.39 -19.82
C TYR A 18 12.54 -4.84 -18.38
N GLY A 19 11.73 -4.34 -17.49
CA GLY A 19 11.70 -4.72 -16.08
C GLY A 19 10.37 -4.42 -15.41
N TYR A 20 10.02 -5.21 -14.40
CA TYR A 20 8.82 -5.01 -13.58
C TYR A 20 9.20 -4.94 -12.12
N LEU A 21 8.78 -3.87 -11.44
CA LEU A 21 9.00 -3.69 -10.01
C LEU A 21 7.83 -4.26 -9.21
N ILE A 22 8.15 -5.03 -8.18
CA ILE A 22 7.19 -5.63 -7.25
C ILE A 22 7.64 -5.29 -5.83
N THR A 23 6.77 -4.65 -5.08
CA THR A 23 7.00 -4.28 -3.68
C THR A 23 6.25 -5.20 -2.72
N LYS A 24 6.61 -5.14 -1.44
CA LYS A 24 5.88 -5.78 -0.35
C LYS A 24 4.64 -5.01 0.09
N ASN A 25 4.49 -3.76 -0.33
CA ASN A 25 3.37 -2.91 0.05
C ASN A 25 2.05 -3.41 -0.54
N ASP A 26 0.97 -3.15 0.18
CA ASP A 26 -0.40 -3.19 -0.32
C ASP A 26 -0.87 -1.81 -0.83
N GLU A 27 -2.14 -1.69 -1.19
CA GLU A 27 -2.79 -0.46 -1.71
C GLU A 27 -2.87 0.69 -0.69
N TYR A 28 -2.52 0.43 0.56
CA TYR A 28 -2.41 1.42 1.65
C TYR A 28 -0.96 1.71 2.01
N PHE A 29 0.00 1.24 1.21
CA PHE A 29 1.45 1.34 1.43
C PHE A 29 1.89 0.71 2.77
N LYS A 30 1.21 -0.36 3.16
CA LYS A 30 1.47 -1.13 4.39
C LYS A 30 1.87 -2.56 4.05
N GLN A 31 2.44 -3.23 5.04
CA GLN A 31 2.63 -4.67 4.91
C GLN A 31 1.27 -5.37 4.82
N PRO A 32 1.17 -6.45 4.03
CA PRO A 32 -0.06 -7.23 3.93
C PRO A 32 -0.48 -7.79 5.29
N ASP A 33 -1.78 -7.78 5.58
CA ASP A 33 -2.32 -8.29 6.85
C ASP A 33 -2.20 -9.81 6.98
N ASN A 34 -1.92 -10.47 5.87
CA ASN A 34 -1.86 -11.93 5.82
C ASN A 34 -0.80 -12.36 4.80
N LEU A 35 -0.11 -13.42 5.11
CA LEU A 35 0.96 -13.98 4.27
C LEU A 35 0.48 -14.36 2.87
N ASN A 36 -0.81 -14.68 2.72
CA ASN A 36 -1.41 -14.98 1.44
C ASN A 36 -1.53 -13.76 0.51
N LEU A 37 -1.42 -12.56 1.05
CA LEU A 37 -1.46 -11.30 0.30
C LEU A 37 -0.05 -10.74 0.02
N ASP A 38 0.98 -11.33 0.61
CA ASP A 38 2.37 -10.92 0.42
C ASP A 38 2.90 -11.41 -0.94
N ILE A 39 2.75 -10.54 -1.94
CA ILE A 39 3.17 -10.79 -3.33
C ILE A 39 4.68 -11.00 -3.41
N LEU A 40 5.44 -10.15 -2.73
CA LEU A 40 6.90 -10.24 -2.75
C LEU A 40 7.37 -11.59 -2.19
N ARG A 41 6.85 -12.00 -1.04
CA ARG A 41 7.17 -13.29 -0.44
C ARG A 41 6.80 -14.47 -1.34
N LYS A 42 5.61 -14.45 -1.94
CA LYS A 42 5.16 -15.52 -2.86
C LYS A 42 6.03 -15.65 -4.11
N LEU A 43 6.64 -14.55 -4.54
CA LEU A 43 7.52 -14.52 -5.69
C LEU A 43 8.95 -14.93 -5.35
N THR A 44 9.45 -14.45 -4.20
CA THR A 44 10.88 -14.50 -3.86
C THR A 44 11.22 -15.47 -2.75
N ASP A 45 10.24 -15.98 -2.02
CA ASP A 45 10.34 -16.70 -0.74
C ASP A 45 10.87 -15.82 0.43
N PHE A 46 11.20 -14.54 0.18
CA PHE A 46 11.76 -13.62 1.17
C PHE A 46 10.72 -13.23 2.24
N THR A 47 11.09 -13.42 3.51
CA THR A 47 10.20 -13.17 4.66
C THR A 47 10.43 -11.84 5.37
N GLY A 48 11.52 -11.12 5.04
CA GLY A 48 11.82 -9.81 5.65
C GLY A 48 10.72 -8.77 5.43
N SER A 49 10.70 -7.74 6.27
CA SER A 49 9.60 -6.76 6.29
C SER A 49 9.62 -5.74 5.15
N PHE A 50 10.75 -5.57 4.47
CA PHE A 50 10.90 -4.60 3.40
C PHE A 50 11.80 -5.12 2.28
N GLY A 51 11.34 -4.98 1.03
CA GLY A 51 12.08 -5.34 -0.16
C GLY A 51 11.34 -4.99 -1.44
N ILE A 52 12.07 -4.93 -2.54
CA ILE A 52 11.54 -4.73 -3.89
C ILE A 52 12.17 -5.76 -4.81
N ALA A 53 11.37 -6.56 -5.48
CA ALA A 53 11.84 -7.42 -6.54
C ALA A 53 11.80 -6.67 -7.88
N MET A 54 12.76 -6.94 -8.74
CA MET A 54 12.76 -6.54 -10.14
C MET A 54 12.95 -7.78 -10.99
N ILE A 55 11.96 -8.06 -11.82
CA ILE A 55 12.02 -9.11 -12.81
C ILE A 55 12.34 -8.50 -14.15
N THR A 56 13.42 -8.97 -14.77
CA THR A 56 13.79 -8.61 -16.15
C THR A 56 13.60 -9.82 -17.07
N GLN A 57 13.80 -9.64 -18.35
CA GLN A 57 13.68 -10.74 -19.32
C GLN A 57 14.69 -11.87 -19.06
N ASP A 58 15.88 -11.51 -18.57
CA ASP A 58 17.02 -12.42 -18.39
C ASP A 58 17.31 -12.78 -16.92
N GLN A 59 17.01 -11.90 -15.97
CA GLN A 59 17.45 -12.03 -14.59
C GLN A 59 16.41 -11.57 -13.57
N ASN A 60 16.53 -12.05 -12.34
CA ASN A 60 15.71 -11.62 -11.20
C ASN A 60 16.59 -10.95 -10.17
N TYR A 61 16.13 -9.84 -9.62
CA TYR A 61 16.83 -9.08 -8.58
C TYR A 61 15.90 -8.87 -7.40
N LEU A 62 16.47 -8.93 -6.19
CA LEU A 62 15.78 -8.59 -4.95
C LEU A 62 16.59 -7.53 -4.21
N PHE A 63 16.02 -6.35 -4.10
CA PHE A 63 16.59 -5.21 -3.39
C PHE A 63 16.05 -5.19 -1.98
N VAL A 64 16.94 -5.24 -1.00
CA VAL A 64 16.60 -5.30 0.42
C VAL A 64 17.39 -4.27 1.22
N ASP A 65 16.83 -3.88 2.37
CA ASP A 65 17.58 -3.12 3.37
C ASP A 65 18.81 -3.89 3.84
N GLY A 66 19.89 -3.18 4.19
CA GLY A 66 21.15 -3.79 4.60
C GLY A 66 21.02 -4.82 5.74
N ARG A 67 20.04 -4.64 6.63
CA ARG A 67 19.73 -5.57 7.73
C ARG A 67 19.25 -6.94 7.24
N TYR A 68 18.70 -7.01 6.04
CA TYR A 68 18.11 -8.23 5.48
C TYR A 68 18.99 -8.94 4.45
N THR A 69 20.20 -8.46 4.15
CA THR A 69 21.04 -9.03 3.08
C THR A 69 21.34 -10.52 3.30
N THR A 70 21.77 -10.90 4.51
CA THR A 70 22.07 -12.31 4.82
C THR A 70 20.82 -13.18 4.78
N GLN A 71 19.71 -12.70 5.31
CA GLN A 71 18.44 -13.41 5.28
C GLN A 71 17.96 -13.61 3.84
N ALA A 72 17.95 -12.54 3.04
CA ALA A 72 17.54 -12.59 1.64
C ALA A 72 18.43 -13.55 0.81
N GLN A 73 19.74 -13.58 1.09
CA GLN A 73 20.65 -14.51 0.43
C GLN A 73 20.31 -15.97 0.75
N LYS A 74 19.98 -16.28 1.99
CA LYS A 74 19.58 -17.63 2.40
C LYS A 74 18.22 -18.05 1.81
N GLU A 75 17.23 -17.15 1.85
CA GLU A 75 15.85 -17.45 1.44
C GLU A 75 15.64 -17.38 -0.08
N SER A 76 16.29 -16.44 -0.76
CA SER A 76 16.01 -16.10 -2.15
C SER A 76 17.22 -16.20 -3.09
N GLY A 77 18.44 -16.34 -2.58
CA GLY A 77 19.69 -16.21 -3.34
C GLY A 77 19.87 -17.22 -4.47
N ARG A 78 19.18 -18.36 -4.44
CA ARG A 78 19.17 -19.33 -5.53
C ARG A 78 18.43 -18.84 -6.78
N LYS A 79 17.41 -17.96 -6.61
CA LYS A 79 16.53 -17.48 -7.67
C LYS A 79 16.72 -16.01 -7.99
N PHE A 80 17.28 -15.23 -7.05
CA PHE A 80 17.39 -13.78 -7.13
C PHE A 80 18.81 -13.33 -6.81
N LYS A 81 19.32 -12.34 -7.55
CA LYS A 81 20.52 -11.59 -7.17
C LYS A 81 20.13 -10.59 -6.08
N ILE A 82 20.75 -10.70 -4.91
CA ILE A 82 20.47 -9.84 -3.76
C ILE A 82 21.31 -8.58 -3.86
N ILE A 83 20.66 -7.41 -3.76
CA ILE A 83 21.28 -6.10 -3.86
C ILE A 83 20.75 -5.20 -2.74
N LYS A 84 21.58 -4.32 -2.19
CA LYS A 84 21.12 -3.31 -1.22
C LYS A 84 20.19 -2.31 -1.90
N ILE A 85 19.10 -1.95 -1.22
CA ILE A 85 18.05 -1.06 -1.77
C ILE A 85 18.59 0.33 -2.14
N ASP A 86 19.58 0.82 -1.43
CA ASP A 86 20.22 2.12 -1.69
C ASP A 86 20.84 2.19 -3.09
N LEU A 87 21.20 1.04 -3.65
CA LEU A 87 21.78 0.91 -4.97
C LEU A 87 20.72 0.79 -6.09
N LEU A 88 19.44 0.69 -5.76
CA LEU A 88 18.37 0.46 -6.76
C LEU A 88 18.39 1.47 -7.89
N LYS A 89 18.47 2.78 -7.58
CA LYS A 89 18.52 3.82 -8.61
C LYS A 89 19.76 3.68 -9.50
N LYS A 90 20.95 3.59 -8.91
CA LYS A 90 22.22 3.40 -9.63
C LYS A 90 22.20 2.14 -10.48
N PHE A 91 21.63 1.05 -9.96
CA PHE A 91 21.46 -0.21 -10.70
C PHE A 91 20.59 -0.02 -11.95
N ILE A 92 19.43 0.64 -11.80
CA ILE A 92 18.51 0.89 -12.92
C ILE A 92 19.19 1.77 -13.98
N ASP A 93 19.85 2.88 -13.56
CA ASP A 93 20.53 3.80 -14.46
C ASP A 93 21.70 3.14 -15.23
N ASN A 94 22.39 2.19 -14.60
CA ASN A 94 23.49 1.45 -15.22
C ASN A 94 23.02 0.28 -16.10
N ARG A 95 21.96 -0.41 -15.68
CA ARG A 95 21.44 -1.62 -16.34
C ARG A 95 20.66 -1.31 -17.61
N PHE A 96 19.91 -0.23 -17.61
CA PHE A 96 19.00 0.12 -18.69
C PHE A 96 19.52 1.35 -19.45
N LYS A 97 19.66 1.21 -20.76
CA LYS A 97 19.95 2.34 -21.66
C LYS A 97 18.73 3.28 -21.71
N LYS A 98 18.94 4.50 -22.25
CA LYS A 98 17.85 5.48 -22.47
C LYS A 98 16.62 4.83 -23.11
N ASN A 99 15.44 5.31 -22.71
CA ASN A 99 14.13 4.93 -23.29
C ASN A 99 13.70 3.47 -23.06
N LYS A 100 14.24 2.80 -22.03
CA LYS A 100 13.73 1.49 -21.62
C LYS A 100 12.56 1.63 -20.64
N ASN A 101 11.44 0.98 -20.94
CA ASN A 101 10.27 0.99 -20.08
C ASN A 101 10.44 0.01 -18.91
N ILE A 102 10.29 0.52 -17.70
CA ILE A 102 10.23 -0.26 -16.47
C ILE A 102 8.80 -0.10 -15.91
N ALA A 103 8.08 -1.19 -15.79
CA ALA A 103 6.72 -1.15 -15.32
C ALA A 103 6.62 -1.39 -13.80
N TYR A 104 5.56 -0.88 -13.24
CA TYR A 104 5.17 -1.07 -11.85
C TYR A 104 3.64 -0.96 -11.71
N ASP A 105 3.10 -1.51 -10.63
CA ASP A 105 1.69 -1.30 -10.30
C ASP A 105 1.57 -0.05 -9.41
N ASP A 106 0.93 0.98 -9.92
CA ASP A 106 0.81 2.29 -9.27
C ASP A 106 -0.04 2.26 -7.98
N ARG A 107 -0.81 1.20 -7.77
CA ARG A 107 -1.54 0.98 -6.50
C ARG A 107 -0.60 0.72 -5.32
N PHE A 108 0.60 0.17 -5.57
CA PHE A 108 1.52 -0.31 -4.55
C PHE A 108 2.77 0.55 -4.36
N PHE A 109 2.97 1.57 -5.19
CA PHE A 109 4.10 2.47 -5.10
C PHE A 109 3.66 3.91 -4.86
N GLN A 110 4.31 4.57 -3.91
CA GLN A 110 4.12 6.00 -3.71
C GLN A 110 4.73 6.79 -4.88
N LEU A 111 4.03 7.83 -5.33
CA LEU A 111 4.51 8.67 -6.42
C LEU A 111 5.90 9.26 -6.13
N ASN A 112 6.16 9.68 -4.89
CA ASN A 112 7.47 10.21 -4.48
C ASN A 112 8.60 9.17 -4.63
N PHE A 113 8.31 7.88 -4.44
CA PHE A 113 9.27 6.83 -4.69
C PHE A 113 9.62 6.75 -6.19
N ILE A 114 8.62 6.74 -7.05
CA ILE A 114 8.79 6.70 -8.51
C ILE A 114 9.47 7.97 -9.02
N ASN A 115 9.12 9.14 -8.53
CA ASN A 115 9.70 10.42 -8.95
C ASN A 115 11.23 10.49 -8.76
N ARG A 116 11.80 9.71 -7.84
CA ARG A 116 13.26 9.62 -7.67
C ARG A 116 13.98 9.07 -8.90
N PHE A 117 13.28 8.38 -9.77
CA PHE A 117 13.80 7.75 -10.98
C PHE A 117 13.55 8.58 -12.25
N TYR A 118 12.64 9.56 -12.22
CA TYR A 118 12.23 10.33 -13.40
C TYR A 118 13.38 11.09 -14.10
N LYS A 119 14.42 11.44 -13.37
CA LYS A 119 15.63 12.08 -13.96
C LYS A 119 16.64 11.07 -14.47
N GLY A 120 16.31 9.78 -14.48
CA GLY A 120 17.16 8.70 -14.96
C GLY A 120 17.05 8.44 -16.47
N LYS A 121 17.69 7.36 -16.91
CA LYS A 121 17.74 6.96 -18.33
C LYS A 121 16.53 6.12 -18.77
N SER A 122 15.74 5.60 -17.82
CA SER A 122 14.60 4.71 -18.06
C SER A 122 13.27 5.43 -17.85
N ASN A 123 12.24 4.98 -18.55
CA ASN A 123 10.87 5.44 -18.39
C ASN A 123 10.14 4.53 -17.38
N PHE A 124 9.51 5.12 -16.38
CA PHE A 124 8.66 4.39 -15.44
C PHE A 124 7.20 4.47 -15.88
N VAL A 125 6.61 3.33 -16.21
CA VAL A 125 5.26 3.25 -16.76
C VAL A 125 4.34 2.50 -15.81
N PRO A 126 3.23 3.10 -15.38
CA PRO A 126 2.20 2.39 -14.63
C PRO A 126 1.61 1.28 -15.49
N HIS A 127 1.67 0.06 -15.01
CA HIS A 127 1.08 -1.07 -15.72
C HIS A 127 0.66 -2.14 -14.73
N PRO A 128 -0.60 -2.14 -14.29
CA PRO A 128 -1.07 -3.14 -13.35
C PRO A 128 -0.97 -4.53 -13.97
N PHE A 129 -0.24 -5.40 -13.31
CA PHE A 129 -0.15 -6.80 -13.66
C PHE A 129 -1.13 -7.58 -12.79
N SER A 130 -2.10 -8.23 -13.40
CA SER A 130 -3.06 -9.06 -12.68
C SER A 130 -2.35 -10.29 -12.10
N LEU A 131 -1.91 -10.15 -10.86
CA LEU A 131 -1.48 -11.30 -10.07
C LEU A 131 -2.69 -12.14 -9.71
N PRO A 132 -2.59 -13.47 -9.76
CA PRO A 132 -3.74 -14.34 -9.54
C PRO A 132 -4.36 -14.08 -8.18
N ASN A 133 -5.66 -13.83 -8.19
CA ASN A 133 -6.62 -13.67 -7.08
C ASN A 133 -6.05 -13.77 -5.65
N LEU A 134 -5.55 -12.65 -5.15
CA LEU A 134 -5.19 -12.49 -3.75
C LEU A 134 -6.42 -11.97 -2.99
N LYS A 135 -7.48 -12.76 -2.91
CA LYS A 135 -8.66 -12.37 -2.14
C LYS A 135 -8.38 -12.54 -0.65
N ASN A 136 -8.48 -11.46 0.09
CA ASN A 136 -8.56 -11.54 1.55
C ASN A 136 -9.98 -11.95 1.93
N SER A 137 -10.16 -13.19 2.38
CA SER A 137 -11.46 -13.72 2.83
C SER A 137 -11.67 -13.56 4.34
N ASN A 138 -10.65 -13.16 5.07
CA ASN A 138 -10.72 -13.10 6.53
C ASN A 138 -11.47 -11.84 6.98
N LYS A 139 -12.57 -12.05 7.72
CA LYS A 139 -13.27 -10.97 8.40
C LYS A 139 -12.42 -10.49 9.56
N THR A 140 -12.27 -9.17 9.68
CA THR A 140 -11.63 -8.52 10.82
C THR A 140 -12.67 -7.81 11.67
N GLU A 141 -12.50 -7.85 12.97
CA GLU A 141 -13.36 -7.15 13.91
C GLU A 141 -12.87 -5.72 14.10
N VAL A 142 -13.79 -4.74 14.00
CA VAL A 142 -13.52 -3.32 14.24
C VAL A 142 -14.19 -2.91 15.53
N PHE A 143 -13.43 -2.28 16.42
CA PHE A 143 -13.86 -1.85 17.74
C PHE A 143 -13.36 -0.45 18.08
N GLU A 144 -14.06 0.24 18.99
CA GLU A 144 -13.58 1.48 19.58
C GLU A 144 -12.50 1.17 20.64
N PHE A 145 -11.36 1.83 20.53
CA PHE A 145 -10.27 1.67 21.47
C PHE A 145 -10.66 2.23 22.84
N ASP A 146 -10.34 1.52 23.91
CA ASP A 146 -10.76 1.85 25.28
C ASP A 146 -10.34 3.27 25.69
N LYS A 147 -11.28 3.99 26.31
CA LYS A 147 -11.10 5.39 26.73
C LYS A 147 -9.89 5.62 27.62
N LYS A 148 -9.52 4.66 28.45
CA LYS A 148 -8.34 4.75 29.33
C LYS A 148 -7.02 4.86 28.59
N TYR A 149 -6.96 4.48 27.28
CA TYR A 149 -5.73 4.49 26.49
C TYR A 149 -5.65 5.59 25.42
N HIS A 150 -6.76 6.28 25.09
CA HIS A 150 -6.74 7.17 23.93
C HIS A 150 -6.67 8.69 24.24
N GLY A 151 -6.56 9.10 25.48
CA GLY A 151 -6.42 10.51 25.92
C GLY A 151 -7.60 11.41 25.52
N LEU A 152 -7.85 11.61 24.22
CA LEU A 152 -8.97 12.41 23.70
C LEU A 152 -9.97 11.53 22.96
N ASN A 153 -11.28 11.74 23.24
CA ASN A 153 -12.34 11.09 22.47
C ASN A 153 -12.45 11.66 21.05
N PHE A 154 -13.18 10.95 20.19
CA PHE A 154 -13.37 11.34 18.80
C PHE A 154 -13.90 12.77 18.66
N ASP A 155 -14.94 13.17 19.40
CA ASP A 155 -15.55 14.49 19.27
C ASP A 155 -14.58 15.65 19.57
N LYS A 156 -13.73 15.50 20.59
CA LYS A 156 -12.69 16.48 20.93
C LYS A 156 -11.62 16.59 19.84
N LYS A 157 -11.15 15.44 19.30
CA LYS A 157 -10.20 15.40 18.19
C LYS A 157 -10.81 16.02 16.93
N PHE A 158 -12.02 15.65 16.59
CA PHE A 158 -12.77 16.15 15.44
C PHE A 158 -12.94 17.67 15.51
N LYS A 159 -13.38 18.19 16.65
CA LYS A 159 -13.51 19.64 16.89
C LYS A 159 -12.17 20.36 16.73
N LYS A 160 -11.09 19.81 17.31
CA LYS A 160 -9.75 20.38 17.23
C LYS A 160 -9.26 20.48 15.77
N ILE A 161 -9.41 19.41 14.98
CA ILE A 161 -9.02 19.41 13.57
C ILE A 161 -9.85 20.43 12.78
N LYS A 162 -11.18 20.44 12.95
CA LYS A 162 -12.05 21.41 12.26
C LYS A 162 -11.65 22.85 12.51
N ASN A 163 -11.33 23.17 13.75
CA ASN A 163 -10.91 24.54 14.10
C ASN A 163 -9.56 24.91 13.46
N LEU A 164 -8.62 23.94 13.38
CA LEU A 164 -7.30 24.17 12.78
C LEU A 164 -7.37 24.41 11.26
N ILE A 165 -8.18 23.61 10.55
CA ILE A 165 -8.25 23.67 9.07
C ILE A 165 -9.40 24.56 8.57
N LYS A 166 -10.25 25.10 9.46
CA LYS A 166 -11.37 26.01 9.16
C LYS A 166 -12.25 25.54 7.99
N LEU A 167 -12.57 24.25 7.93
CA LEU A 167 -13.36 23.63 6.84
C LEU A 167 -14.73 24.34 6.68
N ASN A 168 -14.97 24.82 5.47
CA ASN A 168 -16.26 25.31 5.02
C ASN A 168 -17.23 24.18 4.65
N ASN A 169 -18.48 24.53 4.32
CA ASN A 169 -19.50 23.52 4.00
C ASN A 169 -19.16 22.69 2.74
N ASP A 170 -18.53 23.34 1.75
CA ASP A 170 -18.20 22.78 0.44
C ASP A 170 -16.79 22.17 0.38
N GLU A 171 -16.08 22.23 1.50
CA GLU A 171 -14.71 21.69 1.60
C GLU A 171 -14.68 20.36 2.33
N ALA A 172 -13.66 19.56 1.99
CA ALA A 172 -13.40 18.30 2.65
C ALA A 172 -11.88 18.05 2.74
N LEU A 173 -11.46 17.40 3.83
CA LEU A 173 -10.09 16.91 3.97
C LEU A 173 -10.02 15.44 3.60
N LEU A 174 -9.22 15.12 2.57
CA LEU A 174 -8.87 13.73 2.25
C LEU A 174 -7.75 13.25 3.17
N ILE A 175 -7.98 12.17 3.88
CA ILE A 175 -6.99 11.51 4.76
C ILE A 175 -6.63 10.17 4.14
N SER A 176 -5.39 10.00 3.68
CA SER A 176 -4.90 8.77 3.05
C SER A 176 -4.15 7.83 4.00
N SER A 177 -3.70 8.33 5.17
CA SER A 177 -3.01 7.50 6.16
C SER A 177 -4.01 6.77 7.06
N SER A 178 -4.00 5.44 7.00
CA SER A 178 -4.82 4.58 7.85
C SER A 178 -4.55 4.78 9.35
N GLU A 179 -3.31 5.08 9.74
CA GLU A 179 -2.94 5.38 11.12
C GLU A 179 -3.61 6.67 11.61
N ASN A 180 -3.58 7.72 10.80
CA ASN A 180 -4.20 9.00 11.13
C ASN A 180 -5.72 8.84 11.27
N ILE A 181 -6.33 8.02 10.41
CA ILE A 181 -7.76 7.71 10.47
C ILE A 181 -8.08 6.96 11.77
N CYS A 182 -7.29 5.94 12.12
CA CYS A 182 -7.45 5.19 13.35
C CYS A 182 -7.21 6.05 14.60
N TRP A 183 -6.23 6.97 14.54
CA TRP A 183 -6.01 7.93 15.62
C TRP A 183 -7.20 8.88 15.78
N LEU A 184 -7.68 9.47 14.68
CA LEU A 184 -8.79 10.42 14.72
C LEU A 184 -10.07 9.75 15.21
N SER A 185 -10.43 8.61 14.64
CA SER A 185 -11.69 7.90 14.95
C SER A 185 -11.69 7.15 16.26
N ASN A 186 -10.54 6.89 16.87
CA ASN A 186 -10.32 5.93 17.96
C ASN A 186 -10.71 4.49 17.61
N LEU A 187 -10.93 4.17 16.33
CA LEU A 187 -11.24 2.82 15.91
C LEU A 187 -9.95 2.00 15.69
N ARG A 188 -10.06 0.71 15.97
CA ARG A 188 -8.99 -0.28 15.76
C ARG A 188 -9.57 -1.54 15.11
N SER A 189 -8.68 -2.36 14.57
CA SER A 189 -9.03 -3.67 14.02
C SER A 189 -8.25 -4.77 14.74
N LYS A 190 -8.82 -5.97 14.82
CA LYS A 190 -8.14 -7.18 15.34
C LYS A 190 -7.30 -7.84 14.24
N ASN A 191 -6.47 -7.08 13.56
CA ASN A 191 -5.53 -7.63 12.59
C ASN A 191 -4.28 -8.20 13.27
N VAL A 192 -3.70 -9.24 12.67
CA VAL A 192 -2.59 -10.01 13.25
C VAL A 192 -1.32 -9.17 13.45
N TYR A 193 -1.00 -8.30 12.50
CA TYR A 193 0.25 -7.54 12.53
C TYR A 193 0.10 -6.11 13.05
N ASN A 194 -1.01 -5.45 12.73
CA ASN A 194 -1.27 -4.07 13.12
C ASN A 194 -2.75 -3.88 13.44
N PRO A 195 -3.11 -3.24 14.56
CA PRO A 195 -4.50 -2.98 14.93
C PRO A 195 -5.11 -1.82 14.14
N ILE A 196 -4.74 -1.68 12.87
CA ILE A 196 -5.11 -0.58 11.99
C ILE A 196 -6.18 -1.02 11.01
N ILE A 197 -7.22 -0.21 10.84
CA ILE A 197 -8.19 -0.38 9.77
C ILE A 197 -7.59 0.18 8.49
N LYS A 198 -7.24 -0.67 7.54
CA LYS A 198 -6.80 -0.23 6.21
C LYS A 198 -7.93 0.53 5.54
N SER A 199 -7.72 1.83 5.36
CA SER A 199 -8.78 2.74 4.95
C SER A 199 -8.22 4.05 4.41
N LYS A 200 -9.05 4.74 3.65
CA LYS A 200 -8.94 6.17 3.32
C LYS A 200 -10.14 6.87 3.93
N ALA A 201 -10.08 8.17 4.17
CA ALA A 201 -11.22 8.88 4.75
C ALA A 201 -11.41 10.26 4.15
N ILE A 202 -12.65 10.71 4.18
CA ILE A 202 -13.05 12.08 3.85
C ILE A 202 -13.67 12.69 5.12
N LEU A 203 -13.02 13.74 5.62
CA LEU A 203 -13.52 14.54 6.73
C LEU A 203 -14.28 15.74 6.19
N LYS A 204 -15.58 15.81 6.49
CA LYS A 204 -16.45 16.95 6.22
C LYS A 204 -16.72 17.75 7.50
N LYS A 205 -17.37 18.89 7.37
CA LYS A 205 -17.71 19.78 8.51
C LYS A 205 -18.36 19.03 9.67
N ASN A 206 -19.22 18.05 9.42
CA ASN A 206 -20.04 17.39 10.43
C ASN A 206 -19.86 15.86 10.53
N GLN A 207 -19.11 15.23 9.61
CA GLN A 207 -19.00 13.79 9.51
C GLN A 207 -17.61 13.33 9.05
N LEU A 208 -17.20 12.15 9.48
CA LEU A 208 -16.05 11.42 9.00
C LEU A 208 -16.52 10.18 8.24
N PHE A 209 -16.22 10.12 6.95
CA PHE A 209 -16.48 8.97 6.10
C PHE A 209 -15.20 8.15 5.98
N ILE A 210 -15.22 6.89 6.43
CA ILE A 210 -14.08 5.97 6.36
C ILE A 210 -14.39 4.92 5.30
N TYR A 211 -13.58 4.90 4.25
CA TYR A 211 -13.68 3.96 3.13
C TYR A 211 -12.74 2.79 3.36
N CYS A 212 -13.30 1.61 3.48
CA CYS A 212 -12.59 0.37 3.79
C CYS A 212 -13.32 -0.83 3.18
N ASN A 213 -12.70 -2.00 3.20
CA ASN A 213 -13.34 -3.23 2.73
C ASN A 213 -14.44 -3.66 3.70
N ILE A 214 -15.62 -3.05 3.56
CA ILE A 214 -16.75 -3.22 4.50
C ILE A 214 -17.25 -4.66 4.56
N LYS A 215 -17.09 -5.45 3.49
CA LYS A 215 -17.51 -6.86 3.43
C LYS A 215 -16.72 -7.74 4.40
N ASN A 216 -15.50 -7.33 4.71
CA ASN A 216 -14.59 -8.03 5.60
C ASN A 216 -14.59 -7.46 7.02
N ILE A 217 -15.50 -6.53 7.34
CA ILE A 217 -15.57 -5.91 8.66
C ILE A 217 -16.77 -6.45 9.47
N LYS A 218 -16.46 -6.94 10.66
CA LYS A 218 -17.45 -7.18 11.73
C LYS A 218 -17.32 -6.07 12.77
N LYS A 219 -18.38 -5.36 13.06
CA LYS A 219 -18.41 -4.34 14.12
C LYS A 219 -18.64 -5.02 15.47
N SER A 220 -17.77 -4.77 16.44
CA SER A 220 -17.91 -5.31 17.80
C SER A 220 -18.45 -4.30 18.79
N SER A 221 -18.41 -3.00 18.46
CA SER A 221 -18.87 -1.92 19.33
C SER A 221 -19.71 -0.90 18.57
N ARG A 222 -20.44 -0.09 19.35
CA ARG A 222 -21.22 1.03 18.80
C ARG A 222 -20.25 2.13 18.36
N ILE A 223 -20.22 2.41 17.06
CA ILE A 223 -19.40 3.45 16.47
C ILE A 223 -20.09 4.82 16.64
N ASN A 224 -19.33 5.88 16.89
CA ASN A 224 -19.83 7.25 17.00
C ASN A 224 -20.70 7.63 15.77
N LYS A 225 -21.85 8.25 16.00
CA LYS A 225 -22.85 8.59 14.97
C LYS A 225 -22.30 9.49 13.84
N LYS A 226 -21.25 10.27 14.10
CA LYS A 226 -20.59 11.11 13.10
C LYS A 226 -19.59 10.34 12.22
N ILE A 227 -19.32 9.06 12.50
CA ILE A 227 -18.45 8.20 11.72
C ILE A 227 -19.30 7.27 10.86
N ARG A 228 -19.05 7.24 9.56
CA ARG A 228 -19.66 6.29 8.62
C ARG A 228 -18.59 5.42 7.96
N LEU A 229 -18.74 4.10 8.05
CA LEU A 229 -17.94 3.15 7.31
C LEU A 229 -18.62 2.90 5.96
N LEU A 230 -17.88 3.09 4.88
CA LEU A 230 -18.32 2.93 3.49
C LEU A 230 -17.42 1.95 2.73
N ASP A 231 -17.94 1.40 1.64
CA ASP A 231 -17.16 0.54 0.74
C ASP A 231 -16.02 1.35 0.09
N GLU A 232 -14.81 0.77 0.09
CA GLU A 232 -13.61 1.42 -0.43
C GLU A 232 -13.72 1.84 -1.90
N ASN A 233 -14.51 1.14 -2.70
CA ASN A 233 -14.72 1.47 -4.12
C ASN A 233 -15.48 2.79 -4.33
N LYS A 234 -16.21 3.28 -3.31
CA LYS A 234 -16.97 4.53 -3.40
C LYS A 234 -16.13 5.79 -3.29
N ILE A 235 -14.88 5.71 -2.79
CA ILE A 235 -14.09 6.90 -2.53
C ILE A 235 -13.86 7.76 -3.77
N PHE A 236 -13.61 7.15 -4.93
CA PHE A 236 -13.34 7.89 -6.17
C PHE A 236 -14.60 8.57 -6.74
N SER A 237 -15.78 7.97 -6.58
CA SER A 237 -17.03 8.65 -6.92
C SER A 237 -17.29 9.81 -5.99
N ASP A 238 -17.09 9.61 -4.69
CA ASP A 238 -17.40 10.62 -3.70
C ASP A 238 -16.44 11.84 -3.75
N ILE A 239 -15.18 11.63 -4.10
CA ILE A 239 -14.21 12.72 -4.32
C ILE A 239 -14.63 13.63 -5.47
N LYS A 240 -15.26 13.11 -6.52
CA LYS A 240 -15.68 13.92 -7.69
C LYS A 240 -16.73 14.99 -7.35
N TYR A 241 -17.46 14.81 -6.26
CA TYR A 241 -18.43 15.82 -5.79
C TYR A 241 -17.81 17.04 -5.12
N PHE A 242 -16.51 16.98 -4.79
CA PHE A 242 -15.81 18.15 -4.25
C PHE A 242 -15.19 18.94 -5.39
N LYS A 243 -15.66 20.17 -5.60
CA LYS A 243 -15.01 21.12 -6.49
C LYS A 243 -13.61 21.43 -5.92
N LYS A 244 -12.65 21.57 -6.81
CA LYS A 244 -11.30 22.05 -6.50
C LYS A 244 -11.36 23.50 -6.05
#